data_ba6248f020dd3d9cff78c7e8c23f1ee2
#
_entry.id   ba6248f020dd3d9cff78c7e8c23f1ee2
#
_cell.length_a   1.000
_cell.length_b   1.000
_cell.length_c   1.000
_cell.angle_alpha   90.00
_cell.angle_beta   90.00
_cell.angle_gamma   90.00
#
_symmetry.space_group_name_H-M   'P 1'
#
loop_
_entity.id
_entity.type
_entity.pdbx_description
1 polymer ?
#
loop_
_entity_poly.entity_id
_entity_poly.type
_entity_poly.pdbx_seq_one_letter_code
_entity_poly.pdbx_strand_id
1 'polypeptide(L)'
;SAQLLELGQKKYLQPYPAVLSARTIDNGRYHMLENLCELPFSATTQRVVTKGYLNLQNRNDLLLVEDITADEWMDVQFELQPTIYKLKEGDTLRLVLYTTDFEITIRDNTAYQLTVDLEQSTLILPCQKV
;
A
#
# COMPACT_ATOMS: atom_id res chain seq x y z
N SER A 1 9.20 -3.00 -3.92
CA SER A 1 7.92 -2.71 -3.26
C SER A 1 6.74 -3.36 -3.97
N ALA A 2 5.71 -3.69 -3.22
CA ALA A 2 4.47 -4.26 -3.72
C ALA A 2 3.25 -3.54 -3.12
N GLN A 3 2.19 -3.41 -3.90
CA GLN A 3 0.88 -2.95 -3.42
C GLN A 3 -0.21 -3.89 -3.90
N LEU A 4 -1.06 -4.31 -2.98
CA LEU A 4 -2.29 -4.99 -3.31
C LEU A 4 -3.42 -3.97 -3.38
N LEU A 5 -4.06 -3.87 -4.54
CA LEU A 5 -5.12 -2.93 -4.82
C LEU A 5 -6.45 -3.65 -5.02
N GLU A 6 -7.53 -3.09 -4.51
CA GLU A 6 -8.89 -3.44 -4.91
C GLU A 6 -9.36 -2.46 -5.98
N LEU A 7 -9.80 -2.99 -7.11
CA LEU A 7 -10.36 -2.24 -8.24
C LEU A 7 -11.87 -2.30 -8.21
N GLY A 8 -12.51 -1.15 -8.29
CA GLY A 8 -13.95 -0.98 -8.29
C GLY A 8 -14.33 0.42 -7.81
N GLN A 9 -15.62 0.72 -7.83
CA GLN A 9 -16.14 2.02 -7.38
C GLN A 9 -16.05 2.12 -5.84
N LYS A 10 -15.16 2.95 -5.34
CA LYS A 10 -14.92 3.17 -3.90
C LYS A 10 -15.19 4.61 -3.50
N LYS A 11 -15.75 4.77 -2.30
CA LYS A 11 -15.85 6.06 -1.62
C LYS A 11 -14.95 6.03 -0.39
N TYR A 12 -14.19 7.08 -0.16
CA TYR A 12 -13.36 7.24 1.02
C TYR A 12 -13.46 8.65 1.56
N LEU A 13 -13.24 8.78 2.86
CA LEU A 13 -13.14 10.08 3.50
C LEU A 13 -11.89 10.81 3.01
N GLN A 14 -12.07 12.02 2.53
CA GLN A 14 -10.94 12.87 2.16
C GLN A 14 -10.21 13.32 3.44
N PRO A 15 -8.88 13.17 3.53
CA PRO A 15 -8.15 13.74 4.65
C PRO A 15 -8.27 15.27 4.63
N TYR A 16 -8.65 15.82 5.77
CA TYR A 16 -8.84 17.27 5.96
C TYR A 16 -7.87 17.78 7.04
N PRO A 17 -6.57 17.84 6.78
CA PRO A 17 -5.60 18.16 7.81
C PRO A 17 -5.65 19.60 8.29
N ALA A 18 -6.17 20.52 7.48
CA ALA A 18 -6.10 21.96 7.76
C ALA A 18 -7.30 22.53 8.54
N VAL A 19 -8.45 21.90 8.52
CA VAL A 19 -9.68 22.47 9.07
C VAL A 19 -9.87 22.15 10.55
N LEU A 20 -9.35 21.03 11.01
CA LEU A 20 -9.45 20.61 12.41
C LEU A 20 -8.60 21.46 13.36
N SER A 21 -7.55 22.11 12.87
CA SER A 21 -6.64 22.92 13.70
C SER A 21 -7.03 24.38 13.84
N ALA A 22 -7.87 24.92 12.97
CA ALA A 22 -8.10 26.36 12.87
C ALA A 22 -9.32 26.88 13.63
N ARG A 23 -10.17 26.03 14.20
CA ARG A 23 -11.46 26.42 14.80
C ARG A 23 -11.67 26.03 16.24
N THR A 24 -10.62 25.87 17.02
CA THR A 24 -10.69 25.40 18.40
C THR A 24 -10.99 26.49 19.43
N ILE A 25 -11.36 27.70 19.06
CA ILE A 25 -11.19 28.82 20.01
C ILE A 25 -12.38 29.03 20.92
N ASP A 26 -13.62 28.72 20.56
CA ASP A 26 -14.75 29.09 21.43
C ASP A 26 -15.66 27.98 21.94
N ASN A 27 -15.69 26.83 21.36
CA ASN A 27 -16.46 25.67 21.81
C ASN A 27 -15.93 24.37 21.19
N GLY A 28 -14.65 24.16 21.25
CA GLY A 28 -13.86 23.19 20.51
C GLY A 28 -14.46 21.78 20.35
N ARG A 29 -15.23 21.33 21.32
CA ARG A 29 -15.81 20.00 21.30
C ARG A 29 -16.99 19.88 20.34
N TYR A 30 -17.84 20.87 20.28
CA TYR A 30 -19.06 20.82 19.44
C TYR A 30 -18.74 21.09 17.95
N HIS A 31 -17.86 22.03 17.68
CA HIS A 31 -17.44 22.33 16.33
C HIS A 31 -16.63 21.18 15.70
N MET A 32 -15.89 20.43 16.49
CA MET A 32 -15.18 19.25 15.99
C MET A 32 -16.13 18.13 15.59
N LEU A 33 -17.22 17.93 16.31
CA LEU A 33 -18.25 16.94 15.99
C LEU A 33 -19.05 17.34 14.74
N GLU A 34 -19.41 18.59 14.58
CA GLU A 34 -20.07 19.11 13.38
C GLU A 34 -19.16 18.94 12.14
N ASN A 35 -17.89 19.30 12.24
CA ASN A 35 -16.94 19.14 11.14
C ASN A 35 -16.70 17.67 10.75
N LEU A 36 -16.75 16.75 11.70
CA LEU A 36 -16.64 15.32 11.41
C LEU A 36 -17.87 14.78 10.66
N CYS A 37 -19.05 15.36 10.86
CA CYS A 37 -20.27 15.00 10.12
C CYS A 37 -20.26 15.52 8.68
N GLU A 38 -19.49 16.56 8.40
CA GLU A 38 -19.41 17.23 7.10
C GLU A 38 -18.15 16.87 6.29
N LEU A 39 -17.37 15.87 6.72
CA LEU A 39 -16.18 15.47 5.98
C LEU A 39 -16.52 15.04 4.55
N PRO A 40 -15.91 15.65 3.53
CA PRO A 40 -16.20 15.30 2.16
C PRO A 40 -15.69 13.89 1.83
N PHE A 41 -16.47 13.20 1.01
CA PHE A 41 -16.07 11.93 0.44
C PHE A 41 -15.56 12.15 -0.98
N SER A 42 -14.46 11.50 -1.31
CA SER A 42 -13.99 11.36 -2.67
C SER A 42 -14.28 9.96 -3.20
N ALA A 43 -14.56 9.89 -4.49
CA ALA A 43 -14.71 8.63 -5.19
C ALA A 43 -13.40 8.25 -5.87
N THR A 44 -13.06 6.98 -5.85
CA THR A 44 -11.92 6.41 -6.58
C THR A 44 -12.32 5.09 -7.22
N THR A 45 -11.61 4.70 -8.27
CA THR A 45 -11.77 3.38 -8.91
C THR A 45 -10.83 2.33 -8.35
N GLN A 46 -9.92 2.72 -7.46
CA GLN A 46 -8.98 1.80 -6.84
C GLN A 46 -8.70 2.20 -5.39
N ARG A 47 -8.39 1.22 -4.57
CA ARG A 47 -7.97 1.44 -3.19
C ARG A 47 -6.86 0.49 -2.82
N VAL A 48 -5.83 1.00 -2.15
CA VAL A 48 -4.75 0.18 -1.57
C VAL A 48 -5.31 -0.64 -0.42
N VAL A 49 -5.18 -1.94 -0.50
CA VAL A 49 -5.56 -2.90 0.55
C VAL A 49 -4.41 -3.07 1.53
N THR A 50 -3.23 -3.33 1.00
CA THR A 50 -1.99 -3.47 1.80
C THR A 50 -0.78 -3.21 0.93
N LYS A 51 0.35 -2.98 1.58
CA LYS A 51 1.66 -2.76 0.96
C LYS A 51 2.69 -3.72 1.55
N GLY A 52 3.74 -3.98 0.80
CA GLY A 52 4.92 -4.68 1.27
C GLY A 52 6.17 -4.15 0.58
N TYR A 53 7.30 -4.30 1.21
CA TYR A 53 8.58 -3.89 0.64
C TYR A 53 9.68 -4.81 1.12
N LEU A 54 10.67 -4.99 0.26
CA LEU A 54 11.86 -5.74 0.54
C LEU A 54 13.04 -5.07 -0.18
N ASN A 55 14.16 -4.93 0.49
CA ASN A 55 15.42 -4.68 -0.18
C ASN A 55 15.96 -6.01 -0.70
N LEU A 56 16.15 -6.13 -2.00
CA LEU A 56 16.62 -7.38 -2.62
C LEU A 56 18.02 -7.80 -2.14
N GLN A 57 18.85 -6.88 -1.73
CA GLN A 57 20.14 -7.19 -1.13
C GLN A 57 20.03 -7.81 0.27
N ASN A 58 18.89 -7.66 0.93
CA ASN A 58 18.59 -8.24 2.25
C ASN A 58 17.49 -9.30 2.16
N ARG A 59 17.35 -9.97 1.01
CA ARG A 59 16.25 -10.90 0.73
C ARG A 59 16.18 -12.10 1.66
N ASN A 60 17.33 -12.58 2.13
CA ASN A 60 17.42 -13.75 3.00
C ASN A 60 17.61 -13.39 4.49
N ASP A 61 18.23 -12.24 4.77
CA ASP A 61 18.47 -11.76 6.13
C ASP A 61 18.53 -10.24 6.15
N LEU A 62 17.82 -9.61 7.06
CA LEU A 62 17.75 -8.15 7.18
C LEU A 62 19.10 -7.50 7.56
N LEU A 63 19.99 -8.24 8.19
CA LEU A 63 21.29 -7.76 8.65
C LEU A 63 22.43 -8.07 7.68
N LEU A 64 22.20 -8.94 6.70
CA LEU A 64 23.19 -9.34 5.71
C LEU A 64 22.90 -8.73 4.36
N VAL A 65 23.90 -8.10 3.78
CA VAL A 65 23.82 -7.57 2.42
C VAL A 65 24.42 -8.59 1.46
N GLU A 66 23.61 -9.05 0.52
CA GLU A 66 24.01 -9.99 -0.52
C GLU A 66 24.07 -9.29 -1.87
N ASP A 67 25.09 -9.61 -2.65
CA ASP A 67 25.19 -9.07 -3.99
C ASP A 67 24.05 -9.56 -4.90
N ILE A 68 23.63 -8.71 -5.79
CA ILE A 68 22.67 -9.02 -6.84
C ILE A 68 23.45 -9.12 -8.15
N THR A 69 23.42 -10.31 -8.74
CA THR A 69 24.01 -10.52 -10.07
C THR A 69 22.98 -10.12 -11.13
N ALA A 70 23.40 -9.29 -12.08
CA ALA A 70 22.52 -8.91 -13.18
C ALA A 70 22.25 -10.12 -14.08
N ASP A 71 21.05 -10.16 -14.66
CA ASP A 71 20.58 -11.19 -15.59
C ASP A 71 20.52 -12.62 -15.00
N GLU A 72 20.53 -12.75 -13.69
CA GLU A 72 20.29 -14.02 -12.99
C GLU A 72 18.90 -13.99 -12.32
N TRP A 73 18.19 -15.12 -12.41
CA TRP A 73 16.94 -15.31 -11.69
C TRP A 73 17.22 -15.59 -10.20
N MET A 74 16.39 -15.02 -9.34
CA MET A 74 16.46 -15.26 -7.91
C MET A 74 15.06 -15.49 -7.34
N ASP A 75 14.95 -16.38 -6.38
CA ASP A 75 13.75 -16.55 -5.61
C ASP A 75 13.67 -15.47 -4.52
N VAL A 76 12.51 -14.83 -4.44
CA VAL A 76 12.26 -13.77 -3.47
C VAL A 76 10.95 -14.00 -2.77
N GLN A 77 10.98 -14.03 -1.46
CA GLN A 77 9.78 -14.12 -0.62
C GLN A 77 9.72 -12.93 0.34
N PHE A 78 8.56 -12.31 0.44
CA PHE A 78 8.33 -11.27 1.43
C PHE A 78 6.85 -11.18 1.79
N GLU A 79 6.57 -10.56 2.92
CA GLU A 79 5.23 -10.42 3.43
C GLU A 79 4.66 -9.03 3.13
N LEU A 80 3.37 -9.00 2.83
CA LEU A 80 2.59 -7.77 2.83
C LEU A 80 2.20 -7.42 4.27
N GLN A 81 2.04 -6.15 4.56
CA GLN A 81 1.64 -5.70 5.90
C GLN A 81 0.30 -6.33 6.30
N PRO A 82 0.17 -6.81 7.53
CA PRO A 82 -1.10 -7.35 8.02
C PRO A 82 -2.21 -6.31 7.90
N THR A 83 -3.37 -6.74 7.41
CA THR A 83 -4.53 -5.87 7.29
C THR A 83 -5.81 -6.66 7.49
N ILE A 84 -6.84 -5.99 7.99
CA ILE A 84 -8.21 -6.49 7.99
C ILE A 84 -8.97 -5.67 6.97
N TYR A 85 -9.37 -6.31 5.88
CA TYR A 85 -10.02 -5.64 4.77
C TYR A 85 -11.18 -6.45 4.23
N LYS A 86 -12.33 -5.81 4.07
CA LYS A 86 -13.50 -6.43 3.47
C LYS A 86 -13.53 -6.12 1.98
N LEU A 87 -13.31 -7.14 1.17
CA LEU A 87 -13.47 -7.05 -0.29
C LEU A 87 -14.94 -6.97 -0.65
N LYS A 88 -15.25 -6.19 -1.66
CA LYS A 88 -16.58 -6.10 -2.21
C LYS A 88 -16.77 -7.16 -3.30
N GLU A 89 -17.92 -7.81 -3.30
CA GLU A 89 -18.26 -8.78 -4.34
C GLU A 89 -18.23 -8.14 -5.74
N GLY A 90 -17.59 -8.83 -6.68
CA GLY A 90 -17.42 -8.35 -8.05
C GLY A 90 -16.23 -7.42 -8.28
N ASP A 91 -15.54 -6.99 -7.22
CA ASP A 91 -14.31 -6.21 -7.39
C ASP A 91 -13.11 -7.11 -7.70
N THR A 92 -12.09 -6.54 -8.32
CA THR A 92 -10.89 -7.26 -8.74
C THR A 92 -9.71 -6.88 -7.86
N LEU A 93 -8.91 -7.87 -7.46
CA LEU A 93 -7.61 -7.62 -6.83
C LEU A 93 -6.53 -7.49 -7.89
N ARG A 94 -5.64 -6.51 -7.69
CA ARG A 94 -4.46 -6.29 -8.51
C ARG A 94 -3.23 -6.20 -7.62
N LEU A 95 -2.23 -7.03 -7.88
CA LEU A 95 -0.90 -6.86 -7.30
C LEU A 95 -0.06 -5.99 -8.24
N VAL A 96 0.56 -4.96 -7.71
CA VAL A 96 1.49 -4.07 -8.42
C VAL A 96 2.86 -4.21 -7.77
N LEU A 97 3.86 -4.57 -8.57
CA LEU A 97 5.26 -4.61 -8.16
C LEU A 97 6.01 -3.43 -8.79
N TYR A 98 6.86 -2.79 -8.04
CA TYR A 98 7.64 -1.65 -8.51
C TYR A 98 8.98 -1.54 -7.77
N THR A 99 9.96 -0.97 -8.44
CA THR A 99 11.33 -0.89 -7.94
C THR A 99 11.53 0.22 -6.93
N THR A 100 10.73 1.28 -6.99
CA THR A 100 10.88 2.46 -6.13
C THR A 100 9.55 2.85 -5.51
N ASP A 101 9.52 2.96 -4.19
CA ASP A 101 8.39 3.52 -3.45
C ASP A 101 8.74 4.93 -2.97
N PHE A 102 8.06 5.93 -3.54
CA PHE A 102 8.33 7.33 -3.24
C PHE A 102 7.91 7.75 -1.82
N GLU A 103 7.06 6.98 -1.20
CA GLU A 103 6.52 7.28 0.13
C GLU A 103 7.38 6.71 1.25
N ILE A 104 8.08 5.58 1.01
CA ILE A 104 8.66 4.76 2.07
C ILE A 104 10.16 4.57 1.91
N THR A 105 10.69 4.58 0.66
CA THR A 105 12.09 4.24 0.42
C THR A 105 12.94 5.44 0.04
N ILE A 106 14.17 5.47 0.58
CA ILE A 106 15.21 6.37 0.10
C ILE A 106 15.58 5.93 -1.32
N ARG A 107 15.54 6.87 -2.25
CA ARG A 107 15.88 6.59 -3.65
C ARG A 107 17.38 6.45 -3.82
N ASP A 108 17.76 5.38 -4.50
CA ASP A 108 19.04 5.33 -5.17
C ASP A 108 18.92 6.03 -6.54
N ASN A 109 19.99 6.66 -7.00
CA ASN A 109 20.05 7.28 -8.32
C ASN A 109 20.31 6.29 -9.46
N THR A 110 20.35 5.00 -9.15
CA THR A 110 20.59 3.94 -10.11
C THR A 110 19.27 3.47 -10.73
N ALA A 111 19.24 3.36 -12.04
CA ALA A 111 18.08 2.81 -12.76
C ALA A 111 18.14 1.28 -12.71
N TYR A 112 17.06 0.66 -12.23
CA TYR A 112 16.88 -0.79 -12.20
C TYR A 112 15.77 -1.22 -13.13
N GLN A 113 15.97 -2.35 -13.79
CA GLN A 113 14.93 -3.07 -14.50
C GLN A 113 14.65 -4.36 -13.74
N LEU A 114 13.40 -4.60 -13.41
CA LEU A 114 12.94 -5.81 -12.74
C LEU A 114 12.08 -6.62 -13.71
N THR A 115 12.45 -7.87 -13.91
CA THR A 115 11.65 -8.85 -14.64
C THR A 115 11.08 -9.85 -13.65
N VAL A 116 9.78 -10.17 -13.77
CA VAL A 116 9.08 -11.09 -12.87
C VAL A 116 8.52 -12.23 -13.69
N ASP A 117 8.81 -13.46 -13.27
CA ASP A 117 8.19 -14.67 -13.85
C ASP A 117 6.81 -14.86 -13.20
N LEU A 118 5.76 -14.54 -13.95
CA LEU A 118 4.38 -14.64 -13.46
C LEU A 118 3.88 -16.08 -13.37
N GLU A 119 4.45 -17.00 -14.14
CA GLU A 119 4.04 -18.41 -14.14
C GLU A 119 4.54 -19.12 -12.87
N GLN A 120 5.69 -18.69 -12.34
CA GLN A 120 6.29 -19.23 -11.13
C GLN A 120 6.02 -18.41 -9.87
N SER A 121 5.34 -17.28 -10.03
CA SER A 121 5.03 -16.41 -8.90
C SER A 121 3.72 -16.81 -8.21
N THR A 122 3.69 -16.73 -6.89
CA THR A 122 2.52 -17.07 -6.08
C THR A 122 2.20 -15.95 -5.11
N LEU A 123 0.92 -15.58 -5.02
CA LEU A 123 0.40 -14.69 -4.00
C LEU A 123 -0.52 -15.49 -3.06
N ILE A 124 -0.16 -15.53 -1.78
CA ILE A 124 -0.95 -16.21 -0.74
C ILE A 124 -1.72 -15.17 0.05
N LEU A 125 -3.05 -15.26 0.04
CA LEU A 125 -3.93 -14.36 0.80
C LEU A 125 -4.72 -15.18 1.81
N PRO A 126 -4.55 -14.91 3.13
CA PRO A 126 -5.40 -15.50 4.15
C PRO A 126 -6.80 -14.87 4.08
N CYS A 127 -7.76 -15.57 3.52
CA CYS A 127 -9.13 -15.07 3.37
C CYS A 127 -10.08 -15.84 4.29
N GLN A 128 -10.94 -15.10 4.97
CA GLN A 128 -12.05 -15.67 5.73
C GLN A 128 -13.37 -15.29 5.03
N LYS A 129 -14.20 -16.29 4.80
CA LYS A 129 -15.56 -16.06 4.32
C LYS A 129 -16.41 -15.57 5.49
N VAL A 130 -16.99 -14.42 5.33
CA VAL A 130 -17.92 -13.81 6.32
C VAL A 130 -19.35 -14.17 5.98
#